data_c8f99069b3325e746b289cb811dea64a
#
_entry.id   c8f99069b3325e746b289cb811dea64a
#
_cell.length_a   1.000
_cell.length_b   1.000
_cell.length_c   1.000
_cell.angle_alpha   90.00
_cell.angle_beta   90.00
_cell.angle_gamma   90.00
#
_symmetry.space_group_name_H-M   'P 1'
#
loop_
_entity.id
_entity.type
_entity.pdbx_description
1 polymer ?
#
loop_
_entity_poly.entity_id
_entity_poly.type
_entity_poly.pdbx_seq_one_letter_code
_entity_poly.pdbx_strand_id
1 'polypeptide(L)'
;MLLRGLTKTGFHDLAHEIARNHHAAVVRVFEATGTLWENHAPDTLEPGSTSAANFVGWTGLTPTAILFEYLFGLRPNVPERRLIWDVRLLEAHGVERYPFGAEGLLELRCAARTQAREKPIITIKSNLGLRLEIIWDAGREVLTI
;
A
#
# COMPACT_ATOMS: atom_id res chain seq x y z
N MET A 1 11.96 4.57 -3.20
CA MET A 1 12.35 5.01 -4.58
C MET A 1 12.24 3.86 -5.57
N LEU A 2 12.81 2.67 -5.32
CA LEU A 2 12.80 1.51 -6.24
C LEU A 2 11.39 1.13 -6.71
N LEU A 3 10.46 0.87 -5.81
CA LEU A 3 9.09 0.43 -6.15
C LEU A 3 8.36 1.44 -7.06
N ARG A 4 8.47 2.73 -6.76
CA ARG A 4 7.89 3.79 -7.62
C ARG A 4 8.56 3.86 -8.99
N GLY A 5 9.87 3.58 -9.07
CA GLY A 5 10.59 3.46 -10.34
C GLY A 5 10.04 2.32 -11.19
N LEU A 6 9.91 1.12 -10.61
CA LEU A 6 9.34 -0.05 -11.27
C LEU A 6 7.91 0.23 -11.75
N THR A 7 7.06 0.81 -10.90
CA THR A 7 5.69 1.15 -11.27
C THR A 7 5.62 2.14 -12.43
N LYS A 8 6.49 3.19 -12.43
CA LYS A 8 6.53 4.18 -13.51
C LYS A 8 7.01 3.60 -14.85
N THR A 9 7.81 2.54 -14.81
CA THR A 9 8.34 1.87 -16.00
C THR A 9 7.50 0.66 -16.44
N GLY A 10 6.33 0.44 -15.80
CA GLY A 10 5.38 -0.61 -16.20
C GLY A 10 5.58 -1.96 -15.52
N PHE A 11 6.57 -2.12 -14.64
CA PHE A 11 6.83 -3.38 -13.91
C PHE A 11 5.96 -3.47 -12.65
N HIS A 12 4.63 -3.39 -12.82
CA HIS A 12 3.68 -3.34 -11.70
C HIS A 12 3.69 -4.61 -10.85
N ASP A 13 3.70 -5.78 -11.47
CA ASP A 13 3.65 -7.08 -10.77
C ASP A 13 4.91 -7.30 -9.96
N LEU A 14 6.08 -7.01 -10.53
CA LEU A 14 7.37 -7.10 -9.84
C LEU A 14 7.42 -6.12 -8.65
N ALA A 15 6.94 -4.89 -8.84
CA ALA A 15 6.87 -3.91 -7.75
C ALA A 15 5.98 -4.39 -6.61
N HIS A 16 4.83 -5.00 -6.92
CA HIS A 16 3.91 -5.54 -5.93
C HIS A 16 4.50 -6.77 -5.20
N GLU A 17 5.15 -7.67 -5.92
CA GLU A 17 5.81 -8.84 -5.33
C GLU A 17 6.90 -8.42 -4.35
N ILE A 18 7.81 -7.52 -4.77
CA ILE A 18 8.86 -6.98 -3.90
C ILE A 18 8.25 -6.29 -2.67
N ALA A 19 7.20 -5.48 -2.86
CA ALA A 19 6.52 -4.78 -1.77
C ALA A 19 5.94 -5.76 -0.74
N ARG A 20 5.25 -6.81 -1.19
CA ARG A 20 4.70 -7.86 -0.32
C ARG A 20 5.79 -8.56 0.49
N ASN A 21 6.84 -9.01 -0.20
CA ASN A 21 7.92 -9.77 0.44
C ASN A 21 8.65 -8.91 1.46
N HIS A 22 8.97 -7.68 1.11
CA HIS A 22 9.61 -6.74 2.03
C HIS A 22 8.72 -6.42 3.25
N HIS A 23 7.44 -6.12 3.03
CA HIS A 23 6.51 -5.83 4.12
C HIS A 23 6.37 -7.04 5.06
N ALA A 24 6.22 -8.25 4.52
CA ALA A 24 6.13 -9.48 5.30
C ALA A 24 7.42 -9.74 6.12
N ALA A 25 8.60 -9.46 5.55
CA ALA A 25 9.87 -9.57 6.27
C ALA A 25 9.94 -8.60 7.45
N VAL A 26 9.57 -7.33 7.25
CA VAL A 26 9.53 -6.32 8.32
C VAL A 26 8.57 -6.71 9.43
N VAL A 27 7.37 -7.21 9.09
CA VAL A 27 6.39 -7.68 10.08
C VAL A 27 6.95 -8.83 10.91
N ARG A 28 7.58 -9.83 10.29
CA ARG A 28 8.18 -10.98 11.01
C ARG A 28 9.30 -10.55 11.96
N VAL A 29 10.15 -9.62 11.54
CA VAL A 29 11.20 -9.08 12.42
C VAL A 29 10.58 -8.33 13.60
N PHE A 30 9.52 -7.55 13.35
CA PHE A 30 8.78 -6.87 14.40
C PHE A 30 8.13 -7.85 15.39
N GLU A 31 7.49 -8.91 14.90
CA GLU A 31 6.88 -9.96 15.75
C GLU A 31 7.94 -10.67 16.62
N ALA A 32 9.12 -10.90 16.08
CA ALA A 32 10.21 -11.56 16.80
C ALA A 32 10.92 -10.66 17.82
N THR A 33 10.99 -9.35 17.58
CA THR A 33 11.81 -8.41 18.38
C THR A 33 11.03 -7.35 19.14
N GLY A 34 9.75 -7.17 18.82
CA GLY A 34 8.86 -6.15 19.42
C GLY A 34 9.12 -4.72 18.93
N THR A 35 10.00 -4.52 17.94
CA THR A 35 10.31 -3.19 17.41
C THR A 35 10.61 -3.22 15.91
N LEU A 36 10.55 -2.05 15.27
CA LEU A 36 11.11 -1.85 13.94
C LEU A 36 12.60 -1.53 14.05
N TRP A 37 13.36 -1.96 13.07
CA TRP A 37 14.81 -1.75 13.02
C TRP A 37 15.21 -0.81 11.89
N GLU A 38 16.32 -0.11 12.04
CA GLU A 38 16.83 0.82 11.02
C GLU A 38 17.12 0.12 9.69
N ASN A 39 17.63 -1.09 9.74
CA ASN A 39 17.89 -1.94 8.58
C ASN A 39 17.64 -3.42 8.91
N HIS A 40 17.55 -4.24 7.89
CA HIS A 40 17.32 -5.67 7.98
C HIS A 40 18.41 -6.43 7.23
N ALA A 41 18.72 -7.64 7.69
CA ALA A 41 19.60 -8.53 6.97
C ALA A 41 19.00 -8.92 5.61
N PRO A 42 19.80 -8.95 4.53
CA PRO A 42 19.27 -9.20 3.18
C PRO A 42 18.81 -10.65 2.97
N ASP A 43 19.43 -11.60 3.65
CA ASP A 43 19.27 -13.04 3.43
C ASP A 43 18.53 -13.76 4.56
N THR A 44 18.26 -13.07 5.67
CA THR A 44 17.58 -13.62 6.85
C THR A 44 16.45 -12.70 7.30
N LEU A 45 15.56 -13.24 8.17
CA LEU A 45 14.49 -12.47 8.79
C LEU A 45 14.95 -11.91 10.15
N GLU A 46 16.07 -11.19 10.14
CA GLU A 46 16.72 -10.66 11.33
C GLU A 46 17.04 -9.16 11.16
N PRO A 47 17.27 -8.44 12.26
CA PRO A 47 17.87 -7.12 12.19
C PRO A 47 19.22 -7.16 11.47
N GLY A 48 19.58 -6.12 10.74
CA GLY A 48 20.89 -6.02 10.11
C GLY A 48 22.01 -5.92 11.15
N SER A 49 23.20 -6.43 10.83
CA SER A 49 24.34 -6.53 11.75
C SER A 49 24.85 -5.19 12.32
N THR A 50 24.56 -4.09 11.63
CA THR A 50 24.95 -2.72 12.04
C THR A 50 23.79 -1.91 12.62
N SER A 51 22.62 -2.52 12.79
CA SER A 51 21.43 -1.85 13.33
C SER A 51 21.59 -1.59 14.82
N ALA A 52 21.28 -0.38 15.25
CA ALA A 52 21.13 -0.07 16.67
C ALA A 52 19.81 -0.65 17.21
N ALA A 53 19.86 -1.29 18.37
CA ALA A 53 18.64 -1.78 19.03
C ALA A 53 17.70 -0.60 19.36
N ASN A 54 16.41 -0.80 19.13
CA ASN A 54 15.34 0.20 19.40
C ASN A 54 15.50 1.54 18.65
N PHE A 55 16.27 1.56 17.57
CA PHE A 55 16.39 2.72 16.71
C PHE A 55 15.74 2.43 15.34
N VAL A 56 14.66 3.12 15.05
CA VAL A 56 13.85 2.90 13.83
C VAL A 56 14.33 3.77 12.67
N GLY A 57 14.80 4.98 12.95
CA GLY A 57 15.17 5.95 11.93
C GLY A 57 14.02 6.22 10.94
N TRP A 58 14.39 6.54 9.71
CA TRP A 58 13.42 6.76 8.61
C TRP A 58 12.80 5.48 8.05
N THR A 59 13.41 4.31 8.31
CA THR A 59 12.89 3.03 7.83
C THR A 59 11.54 2.67 8.45
N GLY A 60 11.18 3.23 9.58
CA GLY A 60 9.87 3.07 10.20
C GLY A 60 8.71 3.57 9.34
N LEU A 61 8.96 4.49 8.41
CA LEU A 61 7.95 4.94 7.44
C LEU A 61 7.72 3.94 6.31
N THR A 62 8.73 3.12 6.00
CA THR A 62 8.70 2.20 4.85
C THR A 62 7.56 1.19 4.92
N PRO A 63 7.35 0.44 6.02
CA PRO A 63 6.24 -0.51 6.11
C PRO A 63 4.87 0.16 5.96
N THR A 64 4.68 1.34 6.53
CA THR A 64 3.42 2.09 6.39
C THR A 64 3.19 2.55 4.95
N ALA A 65 4.21 3.13 4.31
CA ALA A 65 4.12 3.58 2.93
C ALA A 65 3.88 2.40 1.97
N ILE A 66 4.56 1.28 2.17
CA ILE A 66 4.37 0.07 1.36
C ILE A 66 2.97 -0.52 1.57
N LEU A 67 2.49 -0.56 2.81
CA LEU A 67 1.14 -1.03 3.12
C LEU A 67 0.09 -0.25 2.31
N PHE A 68 0.13 1.07 2.38
CA PHE A 68 -0.87 1.89 1.69
C PHE A 68 -0.67 1.93 0.17
N GLU A 69 0.55 2.19 -0.32
CA GLU A 69 0.79 2.42 -1.75
C GLU A 69 0.77 1.14 -2.59
N TYR A 70 1.13 -0.01 -2.00
CA TYR A 70 1.29 -1.27 -2.74
C TYR A 70 0.36 -2.38 -2.28
N LEU A 71 0.23 -2.66 -0.98
CA LEU A 71 -0.64 -3.73 -0.53
C LEU A 71 -2.11 -3.32 -0.67
N PHE A 72 -2.49 -2.17 -0.13
CA PHE A 72 -3.83 -1.60 -0.35
C PHE A 72 -3.98 -0.92 -1.72
N GLY A 73 -2.87 -0.56 -2.36
CA GLY A 73 -2.83 0.03 -3.68
C GLY A 73 -3.32 1.48 -3.77
N LEU A 74 -3.32 2.21 -2.66
CA LEU A 74 -3.82 3.59 -2.57
C LEU A 74 -2.73 4.60 -2.91
N ARG A 75 -2.85 5.27 -4.05
CA ARG A 75 -1.89 6.27 -4.55
C ARG A 75 -2.56 7.62 -4.75
N PRO A 76 -2.53 8.51 -3.74
CA PRO A 76 -3.17 9.82 -3.82
C PRO A 76 -2.35 10.80 -4.66
N ASN A 77 -3.06 11.63 -5.44
CA ASN A 77 -2.56 12.83 -6.08
C ASN A 77 -3.45 14.00 -5.66
N VAL A 78 -3.12 14.61 -4.52
CA VAL A 78 -3.93 15.66 -3.90
C VAL A 78 -4.07 16.90 -4.78
N PRO A 79 -3.03 17.43 -5.45
CA PRO A 79 -3.15 18.57 -6.35
C PRO A 79 -4.18 18.38 -7.47
N GLU A 80 -4.28 17.17 -7.99
CA GLU A 80 -5.23 16.83 -9.06
C GLU A 80 -6.58 16.31 -8.53
N ARG A 81 -6.78 16.27 -7.21
CA ARG A 81 -7.93 15.63 -6.56
C ARG A 81 -8.19 14.24 -7.13
N ARG A 82 -7.14 13.44 -7.28
CA ARG A 82 -7.19 12.10 -7.84
C ARG A 82 -6.65 11.07 -6.87
N LEU A 83 -7.36 9.97 -6.71
CA LEU A 83 -6.89 8.76 -6.03
C LEU A 83 -6.86 7.60 -7.02
N ILE A 84 -5.74 6.92 -7.14
CA ILE A 84 -5.66 5.61 -7.79
C ILE A 84 -5.80 4.55 -6.71
N TRP A 85 -6.67 3.57 -6.96
CA TRP A 85 -6.82 2.37 -6.14
C TRP A 85 -6.54 1.13 -7.01
N ASP A 86 -5.30 0.61 -6.91
CA ASP A 86 -4.84 -0.60 -7.59
C ASP A 86 -5.19 -1.82 -6.72
N VAL A 87 -6.37 -2.41 -6.96
CA VAL A 87 -6.96 -3.47 -6.14
C VAL A 87 -6.37 -4.83 -6.50
N ARG A 88 -5.35 -5.27 -5.78
CA ARG A 88 -4.67 -6.55 -6.00
C ARG A 88 -5.01 -7.62 -4.97
N LEU A 89 -5.36 -7.23 -3.73
CA LEU A 89 -5.77 -8.16 -2.68
C LEU A 89 -7.08 -8.86 -3.05
N LEU A 90 -7.18 -10.15 -2.74
CA LEU A 90 -8.39 -10.94 -2.90
C LEU A 90 -9.27 -10.92 -1.66
N GLU A 91 -8.66 -10.76 -0.50
CA GLU A 91 -9.35 -10.66 0.79
C GLU A 91 -10.13 -9.35 0.90
N ALA A 92 -11.17 -9.35 1.73
CA ALA A 92 -11.85 -8.12 2.09
C ALA A 92 -10.88 -7.17 2.80
N HIS A 93 -10.78 -5.94 2.32
CA HIS A 93 -9.86 -4.94 2.87
C HIS A 93 -10.40 -3.53 2.70
N GLY A 94 -9.77 -2.59 3.39
CA GLY A 94 -10.14 -1.19 3.25
C GLY A 94 -9.46 -0.31 4.29
N VAL A 95 -9.81 0.96 4.28
CA VAL A 95 -9.31 1.95 5.22
C VAL A 95 -10.46 2.86 5.64
N GLU A 96 -10.45 3.23 6.92
CA GLU A 96 -11.34 4.24 7.48
C GLU A 96 -10.55 5.50 7.80
N ARG A 97 -11.18 6.65 7.61
CA ARG A 97 -10.57 7.96 7.91
C ARG A 97 -9.22 8.17 7.20
N TYR A 98 -9.07 7.64 5.99
CA TYR A 98 -7.86 7.86 5.20
C TYR A 98 -7.74 9.34 4.83
N PRO A 99 -6.63 10.02 5.21
CA PRO A 99 -6.48 11.44 4.95
C PRO A 99 -6.21 11.72 3.46
N PHE A 100 -6.89 12.72 2.90
CA PHE A 100 -6.67 13.17 1.54
C PHE A 100 -6.48 14.68 1.50
N GLY A 101 -5.24 15.13 1.52
CA GLY A 101 -4.89 16.53 1.71
C GLY A 101 -5.14 17.01 3.15
N ALA A 102 -5.38 18.31 3.32
CA ALA A 102 -5.56 18.90 4.66
C ALA A 102 -6.95 18.63 5.27
N GLU A 103 -7.98 18.51 4.44
CA GLU A 103 -9.38 18.48 4.90
C GLU A 103 -10.14 17.22 4.48
N GLY A 104 -9.59 16.47 3.52
CA GLY A 104 -10.23 15.27 2.98
C GLY A 104 -10.12 14.07 3.93
N LEU A 105 -11.24 13.36 4.08
CA LEU A 105 -11.31 12.07 4.75
C LEU A 105 -12.07 11.10 3.86
N LEU A 106 -11.47 9.95 3.62
CA LEU A 106 -12.05 8.88 2.80
C LEU A 106 -12.29 7.63 3.65
N GLU A 107 -13.38 6.95 3.39
CA GLU A 107 -13.63 5.57 3.79
C GLU A 107 -13.71 4.73 2.53
N LEU A 108 -12.85 3.73 2.42
CA LEU A 108 -12.72 2.85 1.27
C LEU A 108 -12.83 1.42 1.73
N ARG A 109 -13.70 0.63 1.13
CA ARG A 109 -13.88 -0.80 1.42
C ARG A 109 -13.98 -1.58 0.13
N CYS A 110 -13.30 -2.70 0.04
CA CYS A 110 -13.39 -3.68 -1.03
C CYS A 110 -13.84 -5.01 -0.44
N ALA A 111 -14.88 -5.62 -1.02
CA ALA A 111 -15.30 -6.96 -0.66
C ALA A 111 -14.27 -8.02 -1.11
N ALA A 112 -14.28 -9.19 -0.46
CA ALA A 112 -13.46 -10.31 -0.90
C ALA A 112 -13.85 -10.74 -2.32
N ARG A 113 -12.85 -11.20 -3.09
CA ARG A 113 -13.00 -11.75 -4.44
C ARG A 113 -12.38 -13.14 -4.49
N THR A 114 -12.85 -13.97 -5.42
CA THR A 114 -12.29 -15.32 -5.62
C THR A 114 -11.15 -15.32 -6.63
N GLN A 115 -11.14 -14.35 -7.55
CA GLN A 115 -10.14 -14.22 -8.61
C GLN A 115 -9.72 -12.77 -8.81
N ALA A 116 -8.45 -12.54 -9.16
CA ALA A 116 -7.89 -11.21 -9.41
C ALA A 116 -8.56 -10.49 -10.60
N ARG A 117 -9.08 -11.27 -11.58
CA ARG A 117 -9.76 -10.75 -12.77
C ARG A 117 -11.19 -10.29 -12.50
N GLU A 118 -11.79 -10.67 -11.39
CA GLU A 118 -13.13 -10.18 -11.02
C GLU A 118 -13.11 -8.69 -10.74
N LYS A 119 -14.12 -7.98 -11.25
CA LYS A 119 -14.30 -6.56 -10.92
C LYS A 119 -14.49 -6.40 -9.41
N PRO A 120 -13.70 -5.57 -8.72
CA PRO A 120 -13.86 -5.35 -7.29
C PRO A 120 -15.21 -4.70 -6.97
N ILE A 121 -15.86 -5.19 -5.94
CA ILE A 121 -17.06 -4.57 -5.35
C ILE A 121 -16.56 -3.64 -4.25
N ILE A 122 -16.71 -2.34 -4.47
CA ILE A 122 -16.17 -1.30 -3.59
C ILE A 122 -17.28 -0.42 -3.02
N THR A 123 -17.03 0.07 -1.82
CA THR A 123 -17.83 1.13 -1.17
C THR A 123 -16.91 2.29 -0.82
N ILE A 124 -17.37 3.52 -1.11
CA ILE A 124 -16.60 4.73 -0.91
C ILE A 124 -17.47 5.74 -0.19
N LYS A 125 -16.89 6.40 0.82
CA LYS A 125 -17.43 7.64 1.40
C LYS A 125 -16.33 8.69 1.40
N SER A 126 -16.69 9.91 1.05
CA SER A 126 -15.79 11.05 1.00
C SER A 126 -16.51 12.30 1.46
N ASN A 127 -15.82 13.17 2.18
CA ASN A 127 -16.31 14.51 2.52
C ASN A 127 -15.92 15.57 1.48
N LEU A 128 -15.26 15.17 0.39
CA LEU A 128 -14.89 16.06 -0.72
C LEU A 128 -15.03 15.36 -2.06
N GLY A 129 -15.20 16.15 -3.12
CA GLY A 129 -15.22 15.63 -4.48
C GLY A 129 -13.82 15.26 -4.98
N LEU A 130 -13.67 14.06 -5.54
CA LEU A 130 -12.44 13.62 -6.16
C LEU A 130 -12.69 12.63 -7.31
N ARG A 131 -11.68 12.48 -8.16
CA ARG A 131 -11.65 11.44 -9.19
C ARG A 131 -10.99 10.19 -8.62
N LEU A 132 -11.74 9.10 -8.54
CA LEU A 132 -11.23 7.78 -8.18
C LEU A 132 -11.00 6.93 -9.42
N GLU A 133 -9.80 6.41 -9.55
CA GLU A 133 -9.42 5.46 -10.58
C GLU A 133 -9.17 4.10 -9.94
N ILE A 134 -10.02 3.13 -10.26
CA ILE A 134 -9.94 1.76 -9.76
C ILE A 134 -9.29 0.91 -10.83
N ILE A 135 -8.23 0.18 -10.47
CA ILE A 135 -7.50 -0.72 -11.37
C ILE A 135 -7.55 -2.13 -10.77
N TRP A 136 -7.75 -3.14 -11.59
CA TRP A 136 -7.64 -4.56 -11.23
C TRP A 136 -7.08 -5.33 -12.42
N ASP A 137 -6.76 -6.61 -12.24
CA ASP A 137 -6.06 -7.43 -13.23
C ASP A 137 -6.70 -7.42 -14.64
N ALA A 138 -8.02 -7.38 -14.74
CA ALA A 138 -8.74 -7.44 -16.02
C ALA A 138 -9.31 -6.09 -16.49
N GLY A 139 -9.10 -5.00 -15.74
CA GLY A 139 -9.73 -3.74 -16.16
C GLY A 139 -9.44 -2.51 -15.30
N ARG A 140 -10.16 -1.46 -15.68
CA ARG A 140 -10.05 -0.15 -15.06
C ARG A 140 -11.39 0.57 -15.11
N GLU A 141 -11.73 1.28 -14.07
CA GLU A 141 -12.91 2.14 -13.99
C GLU A 141 -12.53 3.50 -13.38
N VAL A 142 -13.21 4.54 -13.79
CA VAL A 142 -13.03 5.88 -13.24
C VAL A 142 -14.38 6.39 -12.74
N LEU A 143 -14.41 6.80 -11.49
CA LEU A 143 -15.57 7.38 -10.82
C LEU A 143 -15.27 8.82 -10.42
N THR A 144 -16.27 9.68 -10.45
CA THR A 144 -16.25 10.99 -9.80
C THR A 144 -17.18 10.91 -8.61
N ILE A 145 -16.66 11.19 -7.44
CA ILE A 145 -17.36 11.12 -6.15
C ILE A 145 -17.32 12.48 -5.47
#